data_66d1c7d73b62d0d4bba7962592d305e4
#
_entry.id   66d1c7d73b62d0d4bba7962592d305e4
#
_cell.length_a   1.000
_cell.length_b   1.000
_cell.length_c   1.000
_cell.angle_alpha   90.00
_cell.angle_beta   90.00
_cell.angle_gamma   90.00
#
_symmetry.space_group_name_H-M   'P 1'
#
loop_
_entity.id
_entity.type
_entity.pdbx_description
1 polymer ?
#
loop_
_entity_poly.entity_id
_entity_poly.type
_entity_poly.pdbx_seq_one_letter_code
_entity_poly.pdbx_strand_id
1 'polypeptide(L)'
;MWRKVMAGKPLSVLALLCLAGGIVTLVYFVYLIRSAENSAHWPSTTGKLLKCHVAKHRSSSVGGRYGYGSRNDMVSYDLEVEYDYEVAGVPHRGNRFYFGPRTGDRDYWEKKAKNYCAERSVEVYYNPGDPEESTLETEGGEENYIFILMGLGFMGYGIYLFTKVFQKQTP
;
A
#
# COMPACT_ATOMS: atom_id res chain seq x y z
N MET A 1 -46.52 8.85 -0.87
CA MET A 1 -45.80 8.45 -2.08
C MET A 1 -44.32 8.90 -2.12
N TRP A 2 -43.90 9.93 -1.40
CA TRP A 2 -42.56 10.52 -1.40
C TRP A 2 -41.48 9.75 -0.59
N ARG A 3 -41.88 8.93 0.38
CA ARG A 3 -40.99 8.18 1.27
C ARG A 3 -40.21 7.02 0.57
N LYS A 4 -40.75 6.46 -0.53
CA LYS A 4 -40.10 5.35 -1.27
C LYS A 4 -38.97 5.79 -2.18
N VAL A 5 -38.97 7.04 -2.66
CA VAL A 5 -37.96 7.57 -3.59
C VAL A 5 -36.64 7.89 -2.90
N MET A 6 -36.68 8.21 -1.60
CA MET A 6 -35.49 8.58 -0.81
C MET A 6 -34.69 7.38 -0.27
N ALA A 7 -35.30 6.20 -0.16
CA ALA A 7 -34.67 5.02 0.42
C ALA A 7 -33.68 4.31 -0.53
N GLY A 8 -33.76 4.54 -1.85
CA GLY A 8 -32.84 3.94 -2.83
C GLY A 8 -31.57 4.72 -3.09
N LYS A 9 -31.61 6.05 -2.89
CA LYS A 9 -30.46 6.93 -3.17
C LYS A 9 -29.22 6.63 -2.32
N PRO A 10 -29.30 6.43 -0.98
CA PRO A 10 -28.12 6.13 -0.18
C PRO A 10 -27.51 4.76 -0.51
N LEU A 11 -28.32 3.79 -0.92
CA LEU A 11 -27.84 2.45 -1.27
C LEU A 11 -27.11 2.44 -2.63
N SER A 12 -27.59 3.21 -3.61
CA SER A 12 -26.91 3.36 -4.90
C SER A 12 -25.57 4.11 -4.77
N VAL A 13 -25.51 5.14 -3.94
CA VAL A 13 -24.26 5.85 -3.64
C VAL A 13 -23.25 4.92 -2.95
N LEU A 14 -23.71 4.13 -1.99
CA LEU A 14 -22.86 3.14 -1.32
C LEU A 14 -22.31 2.09 -2.33
N ALA A 15 -23.14 1.60 -3.23
CA ALA A 15 -22.72 0.66 -4.27
C ALA A 15 -21.64 1.27 -5.18
N LEU A 16 -21.80 2.52 -5.61
CA LEU A 16 -20.81 3.23 -6.42
C LEU A 16 -19.51 3.47 -5.68
N LEU A 17 -19.57 3.83 -4.39
CA LEU A 17 -18.37 4.00 -3.56
C LEU A 17 -17.61 2.67 -3.37
N CYS A 18 -18.30 1.56 -3.16
CA CYS A 18 -17.68 0.24 -3.07
C CYS A 18 -17.03 -0.18 -4.39
N LEU A 19 -17.68 0.08 -5.53
CA LEU A 19 -17.11 -0.21 -6.84
C LEU A 19 -15.87 0.65 -7.12
N ALA A 20 -15.95 1.95 -6.90
CA ALA A 20 -14.83 2.86 -7.12
C ALA A 20 -13.66 2.52 -6.19
N GLY A 21 -13.91 2.29 -4.91
CA GLY A 21 -12.90 1.88 -3.94
C GLY A 21 -12.23 0.56 -4.32
N GLY A 22 -13.03 -0.43 -4.75
CA GLY A 22 -12.50 -1.72 -5.21
C GLY A 22 -11.60 -1.58 -6.44
N ILE A 23 -11.99 -0.77 -7.43
CA ILE A 23 -11.18 -0.51 -8.63
C ILE A 23 -9.86 0.16 -8.26
N VAL A 24 -9.89 1.23 -7.45
CA VAL A 24 -8.69 1.95 -7.02
C VAL A 24 -7.73 1.02 -6.28
N THR A 25 -8.25 0.20 -5.36
CA THR A 25 -7.46 -0.80 -4.63
C THR A 25 -6.81 -1.79 -5.59
N LEU A 26 -7.57 -2.36 -6.53
CA LEU A 26 -7.04 -3.31 -7.50
C LEU A 26 -5.93 -2.70 -8.37
N VAL A 27 -6.17 -1.52 -8.94
CA VAL A 27 -5.17 -0.83 -9.79
C VAL A 27 -3.89 -0.57 -9.01
N TYR A 28 -4.00 -0.09 -7.77
CA TYR A 28 -2.85 0.21 -6.92
C TYR A 28 -2.02 -1.04 -6.60
N PHE A 29 -2.67 -2.14 -6.18
CA PHE A 29 -1.93 -3.36 -5.83
C PHE A 29 -1.40 -4.12 -7.04
N VAL A 30 -2.10 -4.08 -8.19
CA VAL A 30 -1.54 -4.59 -9.47
C VAL A 30 -0.29 -3.79 -9.86
N TYR A 31 -0.31 -2.48 -9.68
CA TYR A 31 0.88 -1.64 -9.90
C TYR A 31 2.04 -2.07 -8.99
N LEU A 32 1.81 -2.25 -7.69
CA LEU A 32 2.85 -2.68 -6.74
C LEU A 32 3.45 -4.04 -7.10
N ILE A 33 2.61 -5.02 -7.48
CA ILE A 33 3.08 -6.35 -7.88
C ILE A 33 3.95 -6.26 -9.13
N ARG A 34 3.48 -5.55 -10.16
CA ARG A 34 4.25 -5.37 -11.40
C ARG A 34 5.57 -4.65 -11.16
N SER A 35 5.56 -3.65 -10.28
CA SER A 35 6.78 -2.92 -9.92
C SER A 35 7.76 -3.81 -9.16
N ALA A 36 7.28 -4.68 -8.27
CA ALA A 36 8.10 -5.67 -7.58
C ALA A 36 8.70 -6.70 -8.57
N GLU A 37 7.88 -7.28 -9.46
CA GLU A 37 8.33 -8.22 -10.48
C GLU A 37 9.36 -7.59 -11.43
N ASN A 38 9.10 -6.37 -11.89
CA ASN A 38 10.03 -5.64 -12.76
C ASN A 38 11.34 -5.32 -12.04
N SER A 39 11.29 -4.93 -10.76
CA SER A 39 12.48 -4.59 -9.97
C SER A 39 13.43 -5.75 -9.79
N ALA A 40 12.96 -7.00 -9.84
CA ALA A 40 13.80 -8.20 -9.79
C ALA A 40 14.77 -8.30 -10.99
N HIS A 41 14.48 -7.60 -12.08
CA HIS A 41 15.31 -7.55 -13.30
C HIS A 41 16.07 -6.23 -13.43
N TRP A 42 15.98 -5.34 -12.48
CA TRP A 42 16.65 -4.06 -12.53
C TRP A 42 18.16 -4.22 -12.33
N PRO A 43 18.96 -3.42 -13.03
CA PRO A 43 20.38 -3.33 -12.75
C PRO A 43 20.61 -2.76 -11.34
N SER A 44 21.70 -3.18 -10.73
CA SER A 44 22.09 -2.68 -9.43
C SER A 44 23.32 -1.76 -9.52
N THR A 45 23.43 -0.88 -8.56
CA THR A 45 24.60 -0.03 -8.32
C THR A 45 24.87 0.06 -6.82
N THR A 46 26.08 0.44 -6.46
CA THR A 46 26.43 0.65 -5.05
C THR A 46 25.95 2.03 -4.61
N GLY A 47 25.14 2.05 -3.55
CA GLY A 47 24.69 3.26 -2.91
C GLY A 47 25.27 3.45 -1.49
N LYS A 48 25.12 4.66 -0.99
CA LYS A 48 25.51 5.03 0.39
C LYS A 48 24.26 5.26 1.22
N LEU A 49 24.11 4.50 2.29
CA LEU A 49 23.02 4.66 3.23
C LEU A 49 23.23 5.93 4.08
N LEU A 50 22.25 6.83 4.05
CA LEU A 50 22.24 8.08 4.81
C LEU A 50 21.42 7.96 6.08
N LYS A 51 20.25 7.32 5.98
CA LYS A 51 19.31 7.15 7.08
C LYS A 51 18.80 5.72 7.07
N CYS A 52 18.78 5.08 8.22
CA CYS A 52 18.21 3.76 8.39
C CYS A 52 17.76 3.59 9.83
N HIS A 53 16.46 3.48 10.06
CA HIS A 53 15.92 3.21 11.39
C HIS A 53 14.49 2.65 11.29
N VAL A 54 14.08 1.93 12.31
CA VAL A 54 12.71 1.45 12.44
C VAL A 54 11.85 2.60 12.97
N ALA A 55 10.92 3.05 12.13
CA ALA A 55 9.94 4.06 12.49
C ALA A 55 8.70 3.43 13.12
N LYS A 56 8.11 4.14 14.07
CA LYS A 56 6.87 3.74 14.74
C LYS A 56 5.75 4.67 14.32
N HIS A 57 4.75 4.13 13.66
CA HIS A 57 3.54 4.87 13.29
C HIS A 57 2.40 4.54 14.25
N ARG A 58 1.78 5.56 14.80
CA ARG A 58 0.60 5.43 15.62
C ARG A 58 -0.58 6.02 14.87
N SER A 59 -1.53 5.19 14.48
CA SER A 59 -2.79 5.62 13.93
C SER A 59 -3.85 5.58 15.02
N SER A 60 -4.32 6.77 15.44
CA SER A 60 -5.47 6.88 16.34
C SER A 60 -6.73 7.04 15.50
N SER A 61 -7.52 5.98 15.38
CA SER A 61 -8.86 6.12 14.83
C SER A 61 -9.77 6.71 15.92
N VAL A 62 -10.18 7.97 15.72
CA VAL A 62 -11.28 8.55 16.50
C VAL A 62 -12.58 7.90 16.00
N GLY A 63 -12.88 6.73 16.52
CA GLY A 63 -14.09 6.00 16.23
C GLY A 63 -15.13 6.22 17.30
N GLY A 64 -16.28 6.80 16.92
CA GLY A 64 -17.50 6.52 17.61
C GLY A 64 -18.16 7.70 18.34
N ARG A 65 -19.23 8.16 17.75
CA ARG A 65 -20.24 9.10 18.26
C ARG A 65 -21.05 8.55 19.44
N TYR A 66 -20.68 7.41 19.99
CA TYR A 66 -21.31 6.79 21.17
C TYR A 66 -20.21 6.38 22.15
N GLY A 67 -20.19 7.07 23.26
CA GLY A 67 -19.18 7.05 24.29
C GLY A 67 -19.04 5.73 25.06
N TYR A 68 -18.25 4.85 24.53
CA TYR A 68 -17.45 3.84 25.23
C TYR A 68 -16.21 3.62 24.38
N GLY A 69 -15.30 4.59 24.45
CA GLY A 69 -14.12 4.62 23.59
C GLY A 69 -13.02 3.75 24.15
N SER A 70 -12.92 2.53 23.68
CA SER A 70 -11.63 1.88 23.63
C SER A 70 -10.82 2.59 22.55
N ARG A 71 -9.81 3.38 22.92
CA ARG A 71 -8.78 3.85 22.00
C ARG A 71 -7.97 2.64 21.57
N ASN A 72 -8.33 2.03 20.47
CA ASN A 72 -7.44 1.10 19.79
C ASN A 72 -6.42 1.92 19.02
N ASP A 73 -5.34 2.28 19.70
CA ASP A 73 -4.15 2.82 19.05
C ASP A 73 -3.53 1.67 18.24
N MET A 74 -3.78 1.65 16.94
CA MET A 74 -3.04 0.74 16.05
C MET A 74 -1.61 1.27 15.91
N VAL A 75 -0.67 0.47 16.37
CA VAL A 75 0.75 0.73 16.23
C VAL A 75 1.28 -0.13 15.10
N SER A 76 1.88 0.48 14.11
CA SER A 76 2.61 -0.19 13.04
C SER A 76 4.05 0.28 12.99
N TYR A 77 4.91 -0.56 12.45
CA TYR A 77 6.33 -0.27 12.28
C TYR A 77 6.70 -0.42 10.82
N ASP A 78 7.66 0.36 10.36
CA ASP A 78 8.30 0.23 9.06
C ASP A 78 9.78 0.56 9.14
N LEU A 79 10.54 0.24 8.10
CA LEU A 79 11.95 0.61 7.97
C LEU A 79 12.06 1.86 7.10
N GLU A 80 12.33 3.00 7.73
CA GLU A 80 12.67 4.22 7.02
C GLU A 80 14.14 4.18 6.59
N VAL A 81 14.35 4.29 5.28
CA VAL A 81 15.66 4.35 4.65
C VAL A 81 15.79 5.59 3.79
N GLU A 82 16.99 6.12 3.70
CA GLU A 82 17.37 7.15 2.74
C GLU A 82 18.78 6.85 2.26
N TYR A 83 19.00 6.85 0.96
CA TYR A 83 20.28 6.48 0.37
C TYR A 83 20.57 7.29 -0.89
N ASP A 84 21.85 7.60 -1.10
CA ASP A 84 22.36 8.20 -2.33
C ASP A 84 23.01 7.12 -3.19
N TYR A 85 22.86 7.21 -4.50
CA TYR A 85 23.48 6.32 -5.48
C TYR A 85 23.77 7.09 -6.76
N GLU A 86 24.57 6.49 -7.63
CA GLU A 86 24.98 7.11 -8.89
C GLU A 86 24.67 6.18 -10.06
N VAL A 87 24.06 6.75 -11.11
CA VAL A 87 23.78 6.05 -12.36
C VAL A 87 24.39 6.84 -13.51
N ALA A 88 25.32 6.23 -14.22
CA ALA A 88 26.03 6.85 -15.36
C ALA A 88 26.66 8.23 -15.02
N GLY A 89 27.15 8.41 -13.80
CA GLY A 89 27.76 9.66 -13.34
C GLY A 89 26.78 10.72 -12.85
N VAL A 90 25.49 10.40 -12.80
CA VAL A 90 24.45 11.29 -12.27
C VAL A 90 24.04 10.83 -10.87
N PRO A 91 24.10 11.72 -9.87
CA PRO A 91 23.69 11.37 -8.51
C PRO A 91 22.15 11.36 -8.36
N HIS A 92 21.65 10.33 -7.69
CA HIS A 92 20.24 10.14 -7.36
C HIS A 92 20.07 9.88 -5.87
N ARG A 93 18.84 10.08 -5.38
CA ARG A 93 18.47 9.77 -3.99
C ARG A 93 17.21 8.92 -3.96
N GLY A 94 17.25 7.82 -3.18
CA GLY A 94 16.13 6.93 -2.97
C GLY A 94 15.72 6.86 -1.48
N ASN A 95 14.48 6.46 -1.26
CA ASN A 95 13.90 6.27 0.07
C ASN A 95 12.99 5.04 0.16
N ARG A 96 13.02 4.18 -0.86
CA ARG A 96 12.19 2.98 -0.90
C ARG A 96 13.01 1.77 -0.50
N PHE A 97 12.51 1.03 0.50
CA PHE A 97 13.13 -0.23 0.89
C PHE A 97 12.73 -1.37 -0.05
N TYR A 98 11.43 -1.53 -0.33
CA TYR A 98 10.88 -2.52 -1.26
C TYR A 98 9.50 -2.10 -1.81
N PHE A 99 8.99 -2.84 -2.82
CA PHE A 99 7.64 -2.65 -3.36
C PHE A 99 6.62 -3.48 -2.58
N GLY A 100 6.11 -2.94 -1.49
CA GLY A 100 5.13 -3.62 -0.64
C GLY A 100 4.53 -2.70 0.43
N PRO A 101 3.62 -3.21 1.25
CA PRO A 101 3.05 -2.46 2.36
C PRO A 101 4.12 -2.14 3.39
N ARG A 102 4.27 -0.87 3.74
CA ARG A 102 5.27 -0.38 4.69
C ARG A 102 4.85 -0.58 6.15
N THR A 103 4.08 -1.62 6.45
CA THR A 103 3.56 -1.86 7.79
C THR A 103 3.77 -3.31 8.20
N GLY A 104 4.29 -3.51 9.41
CA GLY A 104 4.54 -4.84 9.92
C GLY A 104 4.81 -4.83 11.42
N ASP A 105 5.13 -6.00 11.94
CA ASP A 105 5.52 -6.17 13.34
C ASP A 105 6.89 -5.57 13.62
N ARG A 106 7.07 -5.12 14.86
CA ARG A 106 8.31 -4.53 15.32
C ARG A 106 9.51 -5.46 15.16
N ASP A 107 9.37 -6.71 15.58
CA ASP A 107 10.46 -7.70 15.56
C ASP A 107 10.91 -8.02 14.13
N TYR A 108 9.99 -8.05 13.19
CA TYR A 108 10.30 -8.21 11.77
C TYR A 108 11.18 -7.08 11.26
N TRP A 109 10.80 -5.82 11.51
CA TRP A 109 11.54 -4.66 11.05
C TRP A 109 12.87 -4.45 11.80
N GLU A 110 12.94 -4.77 13.11
CA GLU A 110 14.21 -4.74 13.85
C GLU A 110 15.21 -5.77 13.32
N LYS A 111 14.75 -6.96 12.92
CA LYS A 111 15.60 -7.97 12.29
C LYS A 111 16.12 -7.51 10.93
N LYS A 112 15.26 -6.93 10.10
CA LYS A 112 15.65 -6.33 8.80
C LYS A 112 16.65 -5.19 9.01
N ALA A 113 16.37 -4.28 9.94
CA ALA A 113 17.25 -3.16 10.27
C ALA A 113 18.65 -3.61 10.69
N LYS A 114 18.78 -4.68 11.50
CA LYS A 114 20.09 -5.23 11.88
C LYS A 114 20.96 -5.59 10.69
N ASN A 115 20.34 -6.12 9.63
CA ASN A 115 21.08 -6.55 8.45
C ASN A 115 21.47 -5.34 7.57
N TYR A 116 20.53 -4.41 7.36
CA TYR A 116 20.74 -3.30 6.41
C TYR A 116 21.38 -2.06 7.04
N CYS A 117 21.03 -1.72 8.28
CA CYS A 117 21.55 -0.49 8.91
C CYS A 117 22.98 -0.64 9.46
N ALA A 118 23.51 -1.86 9.51
CA ALA A 118 24.90 -2.09 9.97
C ALA A 118 25.93 -1.66 8.92
N GLU A 119 25.56 -1.67 7.65
CA GLU A 119 26.42 -1.35 6.52
C GLU A 119 26.13 0.06 6.02
N ARG A 120 27.20 0.82 5.73
CA ARG A 120 27.07 2.15 5.12
C ARG A 120 26.94 2.08 3.60
N SER A 121 27.32 0.96 3.01
CA SER A 121 27.24 0.68 1.59
C SER A 121 26.13 -0.33 1.36
N VAL A 122 25.22 -0.02 0.45
CA VAL A 122 24.05 -0.85 0.14
C VAL A 122 23.95 -1.06 -1.38
N GLU A 123 23.43 -2.20 -1.77
CA GLU A 123 23.09 -2.45 -3.17
C GLU A 123 21.74 -1.79 -3.48
N VAL A 124 21.72 -0.97 -4.53
CA VAL A 124 20.54 -0.21 -4.95
C VAL A 124 20.12 -0.69 -6.32
N TYR A 125 18.90 -1.19 -6.45
CA TYR A 125 18.29 -1.56 -7.72
C TYR A 125 17.52 -0.37 -8.27
N TYR A 126 17.77 0.02 -9.52
CA TYR A 126 17.16 1.20 -10.13
C TYR A 126 16.47 0.86 -11.45
N ASN A 127 15.40 1.59 -11.74
CA ASN A 127 14.70 1.46 -13.01
C ASN A 127 15.54 2.07 -14.15
N PRO A 128 15.96 1.30 -15.15
CA PRO A 128 16.79 1.83 -16.24
C PRO A 128 16.05 2.86 -17.11
N GLY A 129 14.72 2.85 -17.14
CA GLY A 129 13.90 3.83 -17.85
C GLY A 129 13.63 5.12 -17.06
N ASP A 130 13.75 5.05 -15.72
CA ASP A 130 13.59 6.17 -14.79
C ASP A 130 14.52 5.98 -13.60
N PRO A 131 15.78 6.43 -13.68
CA PRO A 131 16.75 6.24 -12.60
C PRO A 131 16.40 6.88 -11.24
N GLU A 132 15.39 7.72 -11.16
CA GLU A 132 14.89 8.24 -9.88
C GLU A 132 14.07 7.18 -9.12
N GLU A 133 13.54 6.18 -9.83
CA GLU A 133 12.85 5.06 -9.21
C GLU A 133 13.84 3.96 -8.82
N SER A 134 13.97 3.72 -7.51
CA SER A 134 14.92 2.75 -6.97
C SER A 134 14.38 2.04 -5.75
N THR A 135 15.00 0.90 -5.40
CA THR A 135 14.67 0.09 -4.23
C THR A 135 15.91 -0.61 -3.69
N LEU A 136 15.93 -0.94 -2.40
CA LEU A 136 17.00 -1.73 -1.79
C LEU A 136 16.73 -3.24 -1.84
N GLU A 137 15.47 -3.64 -1.86
CA GLU A 137 15.08 -5.05 -1.92
C GLU A 137 14.07 -5.25 -3.05
N THR A 138 14.31 -6.25 -3.89
CA THR A 138 13.44 -6.59 -5.03
C THR A 138 12.41 -7.66 -4.66
N GLU A 139 12.62 -8.36 -3.55
CA GLU A 139 11.69 -9.34 -3.01
C GLU A 139 10.62 -8.64 -2.15
N GLY A 140 9.37 -9.12 -2.16
CA GLY A 140 8.33 -8.57 -1.28
C GLY A 140 6.99 -8.26 -1.95
N GLY A 141 6.61 -9.02 -2.96
CA GLY A 141 5.31 -8.87 -3.64
C GLY A 141 4.20 -9.80 -3.14
N GLU A 142 4.55 -10.88 -2.44
CA GLU A 142 3.59 -11.96 -2.10
C GLU A 142 2.45 -11.48 -1.18
N GLU A 143 2.74 -10.60 -0.26
CA GLU A 143 1.74 -10.03 0.66
C GLU A 143 0.66 -9.20 -0.06
N ASN A 144 0.97 -8.68 -1.25
CA ASN A 144 0.06 -7.85 -2.03
C ASN A 144 -1.16 -8.61 -2.58
N TYR A 145 -1.08 -9.94 -2.73
CA TYR A 145 -2.20 -10.75 -3.23
C TYR A 145 -3.42 -10.74 -2.30
N ILE A 146 -3.21 -10.63 -0.99
CA ILE A 146 -4.31 -10.53 0.00
C ILE A 146 -5.15 -9.28 -0.27
N PHE A 147 -4.50 -8.16 -0.58
CA PHE A 147 -5.18 -6.90 -0.86
C PHE A 147 -5.94 -6.92 -2.21
N ILE A 148 -5.45 -7.68 -3.19
CA ILE A 148 -6.19 -7.93 -4.43
C ILE A 148 -7.49 -8.68 -4.14
N LEU A 149 -7.43 -9.75 -3.35
CA LEU A 149 -8.63 -10.50 -2.95
C LEU A 149 -9.63 -9.61 -2.21
N MET A 150 -9.13 -8.71 -1.35
CA MET A 150 -9.96 -7.74 -0.64
C MET A 150 -10.62 -6.74 -1.62
N GLY A 151 -9.87 -6.23 -2.60
CA GLY A 151 -10.40 -5.35 -3.66
C GLY A 151 -11.49 -6.03 -4.50
N LEU A 152 -11.29 -7.30 -4.86
CA LEU A 152 -12.30 -8.12 -5.56
C LEU A 152 -13.54 -8.33 -4.70
N GLY A 153 -13.39 -8.54 -3.39
CA GLY A 153 -14.49 -8.65 -2.43
C GLY A 153 -15.35 -7.38 -2.37
N PHE A 154 -14.72 -6.20 -2.30
CA PHE A 154 -15.42 -4.91 -2.33
C PHE A 154 -16.16 -4.70 -3.64
N MET A 155 -15.54 -5.05 -4.77
CA MET A 155 -16.15 -4.94 -6.08
C MET A 155 -17.37 -5.87 -6.23
N GLY A 156 -17.24 -7.13 -5.80
CA GLY A 156 -18.34 -8.10 -5.78
C GLY A 156 -19.51 -7.64 -4.90
N TYR A 157 -19.21 -7.11 -3.72
CA TYR A 157 -20.23 -6.55 -2.84
C TYR A 157 -20.92 -5.31 -3.44
N GLY A 158 -20.16 -4.44 -4.10
CA GLY A 158 -20.71 -3.30 -4.82
C GLY A 158 -21.67 -3.71 -5.93
N ILE A 159 -21.32 -4.72 -6.74
CA ILE A 159 -22.19 -5.30 -7.79
C ILE A 159 -23.45 -5.89 -7.17
N TYR A 160 -23.32 -6.64 -6.07
CA TYR A 160 -24.47 -7.19 -5.35
C TYR A 160 -25.44 -6.12 -4.86
N LEU A 161 -24.93 -5.04 -4.27
CA LEU A 161 -25.77 -3.92 -3.85
C LEU A 161 -26.46 -3.25 -5.05
N PHE A 162 -25.73 -3.07 -6.13
CA PHE A 162 -26.26 -2.45 -7.35
C PHE A 162 -27.41 -3.27 -7.94
N THR A 163 -27.26 -4.59 -8.08
CA THR A 163 -28.33 -5.48 -8.58
C THR A 163 -29.56 -5.46 -7.69
N LYS A 164 -29.38 -5.43 -6.36
CA LYS A 164 -30.52 -5.30 -5.42
C LYS A 164 -31.29 -3.98 -5.56
N VAL A 165 -30.59 -2.89 -5.84
CA VAL A 165 -31.22 -1.59 -6.08
C VAL A 165 -32.04 -1.62 -7.36
N PHE A 166 -31.50 -2.21 -8.44
CA PHE A 166 -32.20 -2.33 -9.72
C PHE A 166 -33.43 -3.24 -9.67
N GLN A 167 -33.30 -4.42 -9.05
CA GLN A 167 -34.45 -5.34 -8.89
C GLN A 167 -35.60 -4.73 -8.09
N LYS A 168 -35.35 -3.75 -7.23
CA LYS A 168 -36.39 -3.07 -6.45
C LYS A 168 -37.08 -1.93 -7.21
N GLN A 169 -36.56 -1.56 -8.38
CA GLN A 169 -37.11 -0.51 -9.26
C GLN A 169 -37.91 -1.05 -10.44
N THR A 170 -37.78 -2.34 -10.75
CA THR A 170 -38.66 -3.03 -11.76
C THR A 170 -39.96 -3.43 -11.07
N PRO A 171 -41.13 -2.92 -11.56
CA PRO A 171 -42.46 -3.22 -11.00
C PRO A 171 -42.84 -4.66 -11.25
#